data_7a2415c359cbe74eba9f4fb1b1970618
#
_entry.id   7a2415c359cbe74eba9f4fb1b1970618
#
_cell.length_a   1.000
_cell.length_b   1.000
_cell.length_c   1.000
_cell.angle_alpha   90.00
_cell.angle_beta   90.00
_cell.angle_gamma   90.00
#
_symmetry.space_group_name_H-M   'P 1'
#
loop_
_entity.id
_entity.type
_entity.pdbx_description
1 polymer ?
#
loop_
_entity_poly.entity_id
_entity_poly.type
_entity_poly.pdbx_seq_one_letter_code
_entity_poly.pdbx_strand_id
1 'polypeptide(L)'
;MTRDDIWAAILAERERQAAKWDGPHDWGWGDCSSDDVYVTVKLAVLNEEAGEVARAVLDRKPADLRTELIQVAAVAVAWLEGLPE
;
A
#
# COMPACT_ATOMS: atom_id res chain seq x y z
N MET A 1 -5.22 -17.41 7.27
CA MET A 1 -5.29 -16.21 8.15
C MET A 1 -6.74 -15.96 8.54
N THR A 2 -6.99 -15.68 9.81
CA THR A 2 -8.29 -15.20 10.23
C THR A 2 -8.50 -13.75 9.79
N ARG A 3 -9.75 -13.26 9.89
CA ARG A 3 -10.05 -11.86 9.58
C ARG A 3 -9.23 -10.92 10.48
N ASP A 4 -9.12 -11.23 11.76
CA ASP A 4 -8.34 -10.40 12.69
C ASP A 4 -6.86 -10.40 12.35
N ASP A 5 -6.30 -11.55 11.94
CA ASP A 5 -4.92 -11.63 11.46
C ASP A 5 -4.70 -10.76 10.23
N ILE A 6 -5.66 -10.75 9.31
CA ILE A 6 -5.59 -9.95 8.09
C ILE A 6 -5.57 -8.46 8.44
N TRP A 7 -6.48 -8.00 9.29
CA TRP A 7 -6.51 -6.60 9.70
C TRP A 7 -5.24 -6.17 10.43
N ALA A 8 -4.73 -7.04 11.31
CA ALA A 8 -3.47 -6.77 12.01
C ALA A 8 -2.30 -6.65 11.02
N ALA A 9 -2.24 -7.52 10.02
CA ALA A 9 -1.20 -7.48 9.00
C ALA A 9 -1.29 -6.22 8.14
N ILE A 10 -2.49 -5.81 7.75
CA ILE A 10 -2.70 -4.58 6.98
C ILE A 10 -2.26 -3.35 7.78
N LEU A 11 -2.63 -3.28 9.06
CA LEU A 11 -2.22 -2.17 9.93
C LEU A 11 -0.69 -2.12 10.09
N ALA A 12 -0.05 -3.27 10.31
CA ALA A 12 1.40 -3.33 10.45
C ALA A 12 2.09 -2.87 9.16
N GLU A 13 1.59 -3.30 7.99
CA GLU A 13 2.13 -2.87 6.70
C GLU A 13 1.88 -1.38 6.46
N ARG A 14 0.71 -0.88 6.88
CA ARG A 14 0.38 0.55 6.79
C ARG A 14 1.39 1.39 7.57
N GLU A 15 1.75 0.98 8.77
CA GLU A 15 2.75 1.65 9.60
C GLU A 15 4.14 1.57 8.97
N ARG A 16 4.50 0.42 8.41
CA ARG A 16 5.77 0.24 7.71
C ARG A 16 5.88 1.18 6.51
N GLN A 17 4.82 1.30 5.72
CA GLN A 17 4.78 2.21 4.56
C GLN A 17 4.91 3.67 5.01
N ALA A 18 4.22 4.06 6.07
CA ALA A 18 4.29 5.42 6.60
C ALA A 18 5.73 5.79 7.01
N ALA A 19 6.41 4.88 7.68
CA ALA A 19 7.80 5.09 8.10
C ALA A 19 8.75 5.14 6.91
N LYS A 20 8.58 4.23 5.94
CA LYS A 20 9.44 4.14 4.75
C LYS A 20 9.37 5.39 3.89
N TRP A 21 8.19 5.96 3.72
CA TRP A 21 7.95 7.09 2.82
C TRP A 21 7.82 8.42 3.54
N ASP A 22 8.14 8.48 4.83
CA ASP A 22 8.21 9.75 5.55
C ASP A 22 9.25 10.66 4.92
N GLY A 23 8.93 11.94 4.81
CA GLY A 23 9.85 12.93 4.28
C GLY A 23 9.54 13.39 2.86
N PRO A 24 10.44 14.21 2.28
CA PRO A 24 10.22 14.83 0.97
C PRO A 24 10.57 13.87 -0.18
N HIS A 25 9.75 13.94 -1.24
CA HIS A 25 9.96 13.24 -2.50
C HIS A 25 9.63 14.18 -3.67
N ASP A 26 9.98 13.80 -4.88
CA ASP A 26 9.65 14.57 -6.08
C ASP A 26 8.15 14.75 -6.28
N TRP A 27 7.35 13.82 -5.76
CA TRP A 27 5.89 13.83 -5.89
C TRP A 27 5.16 14.44 -4.68
N GLY A 28 5.88 15.00 -3.72
CA GLY A 28 5.33 15.57 -2.49
C GLY A 28 5.87 14.93 -1.24
N TRP A 29 5.38 15.33 -0.10
CA TRP A 29 5.83 14.85 1.21
C TRP A 29 4.99 13.68 1.69
N GLY A 30 5.66 12.60 2.09
CA GLY A 30 5.00 11.49 2.78
C GLY A 30 4.51 10.40 1.85
N ASP A 31 3.60 9.58 2.35
CA ASP A 31 3.04 8.43 1.65
C ASP A 31 1.67 8.75 1.01
N CYS A 32 0.93 7.71 0.63
CA CYS A 32 -0.38 7.86 -0.02
C CYS A 32 -1.47 8.43 0.90
N SER A 33 -1.22 8.60 2.20
CA SER A 33 -2.15 9.27 3.10
C SER A 33 -1.98 10.79 3.10
N SER A 34 -0.91 11.30 2.52
CA SER A 34 -0.59 12.72 2.53
C SER A 34 -1.37 13.50 1.48
N ASP A 35 -1.95 14.63 1.87
CA ASP A 35 -2.60 15.56 0.94
C ASP A 35 -1.60 16.17 -0.04
N ASP A 36 -0.33 16.20 0.33
CA ASP A 36 0.74 16.78 -0.48
C ASP A 36 1.15 15.87 -1.65
N VAL A 37 0.82 14.58 -1.59
CA VAL A 37 1.12 13.63 -2.66
C VAL A 37 0.01 13.71 -3.71
N TYR A 38 0.41 13.86 -4.98
CA TYR A 38 -0.53 13.98 -6.09
C TYR A 38 -1.38 12.71 -6.25
N VAL A 39 -2.66 12.88 -6.59
CA VAL A 39 -3.58 11.77 -6.77
C VAL A 39 -3.11 10.82 -7.88
N THR A 40 -2.48 11.35 -8.92
CA THR A 40 -1.92 10.52 -10.01
C THR A 40 -0.79 9.64 -9.52
N VAL A 41 0.00 10.11 -8.54
CA VAL A 41 1.06 9.30 -7.92
C VAL A 41 0.46 8.19 -7.07
N LYS A 42 -0.58 8.50 -6.30
CA LYS A 42 -1.30 7.49 -5.51
C LYS A 42 -1.86 6.38 -6.39
N LEU A 43 -2.45 6.75 -7.52
CA LEU A 43 -2.97 5.78 -8.50
C LEU A 43 -1.84 4.93 -9.08
N ALA A 44 -0.70 5.53 -9.42
CA ALA A 44 0.46 4.81 -9.94
C ALA A 44 1.00 3.80 -8.92
N VAL A 45 1.08 4.19 -7.66
CA VAL A 45 1.53 3.30 -6.57
C VAL A 45 0.58 2.12 -6.42
N LEU A 46 -0.73 2.37 -6.42
CA LEU A 46 -1.73 1.31 -6.32
C LEU A 46 -1.61 0.33 -7.50
N ASN A 47 -1.43 0.83 -8.72
CA ASN A 47 -1.27 0.01 -9.90
C ASN A 47 0.03 -0.79 -9.87
N GLU A 48 1.12 -0.21 -9.37
CA GLU A 48 2.39 -0.91 -9.20
C GLU A 48 2.23 -2.09 -8.24
N GLU A 49 1.60 -1.87 -7.10
CA GLU A 49 1.35 -2.94 -6.12
C GLU A 49 0.42 -4.03 -6.69
N ALA A 50 -0.60 -3.65 -7.46
CA ALA A 50 -1.45 -4.62 -8.15
C ALA A 50 -0.64 -5.45 -9.17
N GLY A 51 0.32 -4.84 -9.83
CA GLY A 51 1.25 -5.54 -10.73
C GLY A 51 2.11 -6.57 -10.00
N GLU A 52 2.54 -6.27 -8.78
CA GLU A 52 3.28 -7.21 -7.94
C GLU A 52 2.42 -8.43 -7.57
N VAL A 53 1.12 -8.21 -7.31
CA VAL A 53 0.17 -9.32 -7.10
C VAL A 53 0.13 -10.21 -8.33
N ALA A 54 0.02 -9.62 -9.52
CA ALA A 54 0.00 -10.37 -10.78
C ALA A 54 1.30 -11.17 -10.96
N ARG A 55 2.44 -10.60 -10.62
CA ARG A 55 3.74 -11.28 -10.69
C ARG A 55 3.78 -12.48 -9.76
N ALA A 56 3.31 -12.33 -8.52
CA ALA A 56 3.27 -13.43 -7.55
C ALA A 56 2.38 -14.59 -8.03
N VAL A 57 1.26 -14.27 -8.68
CA VAL A 57 0.38 -15.29 -9.28
C VAL A 57 1.09 -16.02 -10.41
N LEU A 58 1.71 -15.28 -11.33
CA LEU A 58 2.42 -15.87 -12.48
C LEU A 58 3.60 -16.72 -12.05
N ASP A 59 4.31 -16.30 -11.01
CA ASP A 59 5.48 -17.00 -10.51
C ASP A 59 5.11 -18.15 -9.55
N ARG A 60 3.82 -18.34 -9.27
CA ARG A 60 3.29 -19.40 -8.39
C ARG A 60 3.93 -19.38 -7.01
N LYS A 61 3.99 -18.21 -6.39
CA LYS A 61 4.59 -18.00 -5.06
C LYS A 61 3.52 -17.60 -4.04
N PRO A 62 2.85 -18.56 -3.38
CA PRO A 62 1.73 -18.25 -2.47
C PRO A 62 2.10 -17.32 -1.31
N ALA A 63 3.31 -17.45 -0.76
CA ALA A 63 3.76 -16.58 0.32
C ALA A 63 3.92 -15.13 -0.16
N ASP A 64 4.48 -14.94 -1.36
CA ASP A 64 4.62 -13.62 -1.96
C ASP A 64 3.24 -13.03 -2.30
N LEU A 65 2.33 -13.86 -2.80
CA LEU A 65 0.96 -13.42 -3.09
C LEU A 65 0.28 -12.84 -1.84
N ARG A 66 0.40 -13.51 -0.71
CA ARG A 66 -0.16 -13.03 0.56
C ARG A 66 0.43 -11.66 0.93
N THR A 67 1.76 -11.55 0.87
CA THR A 67 2.47 -10.31 1.17
C THR A 67 2.02 -9.17 0.25
N GLU A 68 1.95 -9.44 -1.06
CA GLU A 68 1.58 -8.42 -2.04
C GLU A 68 0.12 -7.96 -1.88
N LEU A 69 -0.80 -8.88 -1.57
CA LEU A 69 -2.20 -8.52 -1.31
C LEU A 69 -2.31 -7.62 -0.08
N ILE A 70 -1.55 -7.90 0.97
CA ILE A 70 -1.52 -7.05 2.17
C ILE A 70 -0.97 -5.66 1.83
N GLN A 71 0.05 -5.58 0.99
CA GLN A 71 0.63 -4.31 0.55
C GLN A 71 -0.37 -3.48 -0.26
N VAL A 72 -1.10 -4.10 -1.19
CA VAL A 72 -2.16 -3.42 -1.94
C VAL A 72 -3.24 -2.88 -1.01
N ALA A 73 -3.69 -3.70 -0.07
CA ALA A 73 -4.71 -3.29 0.90
C ALA A 73 -4.22 -2.09 1.74
N ALA A 74 -2.97 -2.12 2.18
CA ALA A 74 -2.39 -1.03 2.98
C ALA A 74 -2.29 0.28 2.18
N VAL A 75 -1.95 0.22 0.90
CA VAL A 75 -1.94 1.40 0.02
C VAL A 75 -3.35 1.99 -0.10
N ALA A 76 -4.36 1.14 -0.29
CA ALA A 76 -5.75 1.58 -0.37
C ALA A 76 -6.21 2.23 0.95
N VAL A 77 -5.85 1.65 2.09
CA VAL A 77 -6.13 2.22 3.41
C VAL A 77 -5.46 3.59 3.56
N ALA A 78 -4.20 3.70 3.19
CA ALA A 78 -3.47 4.97 3.24
C ALA A 78 -4.17 6.06 2.42
N TRP A 79 -4.58 5.72 1.20
CA TRP A 79 -5.28 6.68 0.35
C TRP A 79 -6.61 7.10 0.96
N LEU A 80 -7.37 6.15 1.51
CA LEU A 80 -8.63 6.46 2.22
C LEU A 80 -8.41 7.39 3.41
N GLU A 81 -7.34 7.19 4.18
CA GLU A 81 -6.99 8.05 5.31
C GLU A 81 -6.75 9.50 4.87
N GLY A 82 -6.21 9.71 3.67
CA GLY A 82 -5.93 11.03 3.13
C GLY A 82 -7.10 11.71 2.43
N LEU A 83 -8.21 11.01 2.23
CA LEU A 83 -9.39 11.61 1.59
C LEU A 83 -10.16 12.48 2.59
N PRO A 84 -10.74 13.61 2.13
CA PRO A 84 -11.62 14.39 2.99
C PRO A 84 -12.88 13.58 3.33
N GLU A 85 -13.37 13.77 4.54
CA GLU A 85 -14.61 13.13 5.00
C GLU A 85 -15.85 13.75 4.38
#